data_6904fd257cddfbe3f0af4365cea7c7e3
#
_entry.id   6904fd257cddfbe3f0af4365cea7c7e3
#
_cell.length_a   1.000
_cell.length_b   1.000
_cell.length_c   1.000
_cell.angle_alpha   90.00
_cell.angle_beta   90.00
_cell.angle_gamma   90.00
#
_symmetry.space_group_name_H-M   'P 1'
#
loop_
_entity.id
_entity.type
_entity.pdbx_description
1 polymer ?
#
loop_
_entity_poly.entity_id
_entity_poly.type
_entity_poly.pdbx_seq_one_letter_code
_entity_poly.pdbx_strand_id
1 'polypeptide(L)'
;MLAKDIMTTDVITVSADERVEAVTKLLIDNKISGIPVVDKDNHITGIVTEKDLLIKAGELKVPFYITLFDSIIYLENPMRFSSNLKKYTAAKVKDIMTVKVEVVDENTPVHEIAEIMQNKKINRLPVVRNNKLIGIVTRNDVLKAIVKNNG
;
A
#
# COMPACT_ATOMS: atom_id res chain seq x y z
N MET A 1 -8.36 22.07 12.53
CA MET A 1 -8.50 20.60 12.46
C MET A 1 -7.14 19.94 12.55
N LEU A 2 -7.06 18.87 13.29
CA LEU A 2 -5.87 18.06 13.54
C LEU A 2 -6.02 16.68 12.91
N ALA A 3 -4.94 15.92 12.84
CA ALA A 3 -4.96 14.54 12.30
C ALA A 3 -6.06 13.69 12.93
N LYS A 4 -6.20 13.73 14.26
CA LYS A 4 -7.23 12.98 15.01
C LYS A 4 -8.67 13.30 14.63
N ASP A 5 -8.91 14.49 14.08
CA ASP A 5 -10.27 14.94 13.71
C ASP A 5 -10.72 14.37 12.35
N ILE A 6 -9.76 13.92 11.54
CA ILE A 6 -10.02 13.46 10.16
C ILE A 6 -9.54 12.03 9.88
N MET A 7 -8.74 11.44 10.78
CA MET A 7 -8.19 10.10 10.57
C MET A 7 -9.26 9.01 10.64
N THR A 8 -9.02 7.92 9.93
CA THR A 8 -9.73 6.66 10.12
C THR A 8 -9.02 5.89 11.23
N THR A 9 -9.76 5.47 12.26
CA THR A 9 -9.22 4.75 13.42
C THR A 9 -9.24 3.24 13.27
N ASP A 10 -10.17 2.71 12.50
CA ASP A 10 -10.24 1.28 12.17
C ASP A 10 -9.31 0.98 10.98
N VAL A 11 -8.01 0.89 11.27
CA VAL A 11 -6.97 0.73 10.25
C VAL A 11 -6.74 -0.75 9.97
N ILE A 12 -6.83 -1.10 8.69
CA ILE A 12 -6.40 -2.42 8.22
C ILE A 12 -4.88 -2.46 8.22
N THR A 13 -4.31 -3.42 8.93
CA THR A 13 -2.87 -3.62 9.05
C THR A 13 -2.47 -5.05 8.69
N VAL A 14 -1.21 -5.24 8.37
CA VAL A 14 -0.63 -6.57 8.11
C VAL A 14 0.70 -6.70 8.85
N SER A 15 1.15 -7.93 9.06
CA SER A 15 2.50 -8.20 9.55
C SER A 15 3.49 -8.32 8.39
N ALA A 16 4.78 -8.14 8.69
CA ALA A 16 5.85 -8.28 7.69
C ALA A 16 5.96 -9.69 7.10
N ASP A 17 5.46 -10.70 7.80
CA ASP A 17 5.49 -12.11 7.39
C ASP A 17 4.27 -12.54 6.56
N GLU A 18 3.28 -11.66 6.38
CA GLU A 18 2.16 -11.94 5.50
C GLU A 18 2.61 -12.12 4.05
N ARG A 19 1.87 -12.92 3.29
CA ARG A 19 2.11 -13.11 1.87
C ARG A 19 1.62 -11.92 1.06
N VAL A 20 2.35 -11.58 0.02
CA VAL A 20 1.97 -10.52 -0.94
C VAL A 20 0.58 -10.76 -1.52
N GLU A 21 0.23 -12.03 -1.82
CA GLU A 21 -1.10 -12.41 -2.30
C GLU A 21 -2.21 -11.98 -1.33
N ALA A 22 -2.05 -12.26 -0.04
CA ALA A 22 -3.03 -11.91 0.99
C ALA A 22 -3.22 -10.39 1.10
N VAL A 23 -2.13 -9.63 1.05
CA VAL A 23 -2.16 -8.16 1.09
C VAL A 23 -2.81 -7.58 -0.16
N THR A 24 -2.49 -8.11 -1.32
CA THR A 24 -3.11 -7.70 -2.59
C THR A 24 -4.62 -7.88 -2.53
N LYS A 25 -5.07 -9.02 -2.00
CA LYS A 25 -6.50 -9.30 -1.82
C LYS A 25 -7.17 -8.30 -0.86
N LEU A 26 -6.51 -7.96 0.26
CA LEU A 26 -7.01 -6.95 1.21
C LEU A 26 -7.18 -5.58 0.56
N LEU A 27 -6.23 -5.14 -0.27
CA LEU A 27 -6.31 -3.88 -1.00
C LEU A 27 -7.53 -3.86 -1.95
N ILE A 28 -7.72 -4.93 -2.71
CA ILE A 28 -8.81 -5.05 -3.68
C ILE A 28 -10.18 -5.11 -2.97
N ASP A 29 -10.33 -5.99 -1.99
CA ASP A 29 -11.60 -6.23 -1.29
C ASP A 29 -12.06 -5.00 -0.51
N ASN A 30 -11.13 -4.23 0.06
CA ASN A 30 -11.43 -3.04 0.85
C ASN A 30 -11.35 -1.73 0.06
N LYS A 31 -11.03 -1.79 -1.24
CA LYS A 31 -10.88 -0.62 -2.13
C LYS A 31 -9.93 0.42 -1.55
N ILE A 32 -8.82 -0.02 -1.01
CA ILE A 32 -7.75 0.79 -0.44
C ILE A 32 -6.47 0.62 -1.26
N SER A 33 -5.58 1.59 -1.19
CA SER A 33 -4.37 1.63 -2.02
C SER A 33 -3.07 1.50 -1.23
N GLY A 34 -3.16 1.29 0.08
CA GLY A 34 -2.00 1.05 0.94
C GLY A 34 -2.41 0.57 2.32
N ILE A 35 -1.55 -0.25 2.90
CA ILE A 35 -1.75 -0.88 4.21
C ILE A 35 -0.49 -0.69 5.06
N PRO A 36 -0.60 -0.15 6.29
CA PRO A 36 0.52 -0.12 7.22
C PRO A 36 0.93 -1.53 7.64
N VAL A 37 2.24 -1.74 7.75
CA VAL A 37 2.84 -2.96 8.29
C VAL A 37 3.24 -2.69 9.72
N VAL A 38 2.76 -3.52 10.63
CA VAL A 38 3.02 -3.37 12.07
C VAL A 38 3.61 -4.63 12.67
N ASP A 39 4.36 -4.46 13.76
CA ASP A 39 4.83 -5.57 14.58
C ASP A 39 3.78 -6.00 15.62
N LYS A 40 4.12 -6.98 16.46
CA LYS A 40 3.24 -7.48 17.52
C LYS A 40 2.84 -6.44 18.57
N ASP A 41 3.63 -5.37 18.72
CA ASP A 41 3.38 -4.28 19.66
C ASP A 41 2.68 -3.08 19.00
N ASN A 42 2.20 -3.27 17.75
CA ASN A 42 1.53 -2.26 16.95
C ASN A 42 2.42 -1.07 16.53
N HIS A 43 3.74 -1.25 16.53
CA HIS A 43 4.67 -0.29 15.97
C HIS A 43 4.74 -0.44 14.46
N ILE A 44 4.79 0.67 13.74
CA ILE A 44 4.91 0.66 12.28
C ILE A 44 6.32 0.24 11.88
N THR A 45 6.42 -0.80 11.04
CA THR A 45 7.67 -1.30 10.48
C THR A 45 7.81 -1.03 9.00
N GLY A 46 6.72 -0.70 8.33
CA GLY A 46 6.70 -0.40 6.91
C GLY A 46 5.30 -0.04 6.43
N ILE A 47 5.19 0.17 5.14
CA ILE A 47 3.92 0.34 4.44
C ILE A 47 3.97 -0.35 3.09
N VAL A 48 2.87 -0.99 2.69
CA VAL A 48 2.70 -1.58 1.37
C VAL A 48 1.65 -0.79 0.61
N THR A 49 1.99 -0.35 -0.59
CA THR A 49 1.10 0.41 -1.47
C THR A 49 0.90 -0.32 -2.79
N GLU A 50 -0.10 0.10 -3.56
CA GLU A 50 -0.28 -0.36 -4.96
C GLU A 50 1.01 -0.23 -5.77
N LYS A 51 1.76 0.86 -5.56
CA LYS A 51 3.03 1.10 -6.27
C LYS A 51 4.04 0.00 -5.98
N ASP A 52 4.19 -0.41 -4.72
CA ASP A 52 5.09 -1.50 -4.33
C ASP A 52 4.69 -2.82 -5.01
N LEU A 53 3.39 -3.10 -5.05
CA LEU A 53 2.86 -4.29 -5.71
C LEU A 53 3.05 -4.25 -7.22
N LEU A 54 2.84 -3.11 -7.86
CA LEU A 54 3.04 -2.94 -9.31
C LEU A 54 4.51 -3.05 -9.70
N ILE A 55 5.43 -2.52 -8.90
CA ILE A 55 6.87 -2.68 -9.12
C ILE A 55 7.23 -4.16 -9.08
N LYS A 56 6.75 -4.89 -8.07
CA LYS A 56 6.99 -6.32 -7.94
C LYS A 56 6.35 -7.11 -9.09
N ALA A 57 5.11 -6.78 -9.46
CA ALA A 57 4.42 -7.39 -10.60
C ALA A 57 5.13 -7.12 -11.93
N GLY A 58 5.79 -5.97 -12.08
CA GLY A 58 6.58 -5.62 -13.26
C GLY A 58 7.77 -6.57 -13.50
N GLU A 59 8.19 -7.34 -12.49
CA GLU A 59 9.19 -8.40 -12.63
C GLU A 59 8.62 -9.65 -13.33
N LEU A 60 7.28 -9.77 -13.42
CA LEU A 60 6.61 -10.85 -14.12
C LEU A 60 6.60 -10.57 -15.63
N LYS A 61 7.34 -11.38 -16.36
CA LYS A 61 7.36 -11.30 -17.82
C LYS A 61 6.36 -12.31 -18.39
N VAL A 62 5.34 -11.78 -19.08
CA VAL A 62 4.41 -12.64 -19.83
C VAL A 62 5.15 -13.24 -21.02
N PRO A 63 5.08 -14.58 -21.23
CA PRO A 63 5.72 -15.21 -22.38
C PRO A 63 5.23 -14.62 -23.69
N PHE A 64 6.15 -14.34 -24.60
CA PHE A 64 5.79 -13.90 -25.95
C PHE A 64 5.11 -15.04 -26.71
N TYR A 65 3.93 -14.79 -27.26
CA TYR A 65 3.15 -15.77 -28.00
C TYR A 65 2.53 -15.16 -29.25
N ILE A 66 2.19 -16.00 -30.21
CA ILE A 66 1.42 -15.66 -31.39
C ILE A 66 0.21 -16.60 -31.51
N THR A 67 -0.87 -16.11 -32.11
CA THR A 67 -2.06 -16.91 -32.38
C THR A 67 -2.05 -17.33 -33.85
N LEU A 68 -2.15 -18.63 -34.11
CA LEU A 68 -2.22 -19.22 -35.44
C LEU A 68 -3.34 -20.27 -35.48
N PHE A 69 -4.33 -20.10 -36.37
CA PHE A 69 -5.45 -21.06 -36.55
C PHE A 69 -6.13 -21.42 -35.23
N ASP A 70 -6.46 -20.42 -34.41
CA ASP A 70 -7.05 -20.58 -33.07
C ASP A 70 -6.15 -21.31 -32.03
N SER A 71 -4.90 -21.57 -32.39
CA SER A 71 -3.91 -22.14 -31.49
C SER A 71 -2.94 -21.08 -31.00
N ILE A 72 -2.57 -21.13 -29.70
CA ILE A 72 -1.56 -20.25 -29.13
C ILE A 72 -0.21 -20.95 -29.24
N ILE A 73 0.74 -20.28 -29.89
CA ILE A 73 2.13 -20.76 -30.02
C ILE A 73 3.02 -19.86 -29.18
N TYR A 74 3.63 -20.43 -28.12
CA TYR A 74 4.58 -19.72 -27.28
C TYR A 74 5.96 -19.70 -27.94
N LEU A 75 6.51 -18.48 -28.11
CA LEU A 75 7.88 -18.27 -28.59
C LEU A 75 8.89 -18.23 -27.44
N GLU A 76 8.39 -18.13 -26.19
CA GLU A 76 9.16 -18.23 -24.97
C GLU A 76 8.56 -19.32 -24.07
N ASN A 77 9.37 -19.84 -23.13
CA ASN A 77 8.93 -20.92 -22.26
C ASN A 77 7.87 -20.44 -21.25
N PRO A 78 6.59 -20.88 -21.34
CA PRO A 78 5.54 -20.48 -20.42
C PRO A 78 5.75 -21.01 -18.98
N MET A 79 6.55 -22.05 -18.80
CA MET A 79 6.91 -22.60 -17.48
C MET A 79 7.70 -21.59 -16.64
N ARG A 80 8.52 -20.74 -17.29
CA ARG A 80 9.25 -19.66 -16.62
C ARG A 80 8.30 -18.62 -16.02
N PHE A 81 7.25 -18.25 -16.75
CA PHE A 81 6.21 -17.34 -16.24
C PHE A 81 5.49 -17.94 -15.05
N SER A 82 5.05 -19.20 -15.13
CA SER A 82 4.40 -19.90 -14.02
C SER A 82 5.28 -19.97 -12.77
N SER A 83 6.59 -20.24 -12.91
CA SER A 83 7.55 -20.23 -11.82
C SER A 83 7.71 -18.84 -11.19
N ASN A 84 7.81 -17.80 -12.01
CA ASN A 84 7.90 -16.41 -11.55
C ASN A 84 6.62 -15.95 -10.84
N LEU A 85 5.45 -16.36 -11.35
CA LEU A 85 4.17 -16.09 -10.71
C LEU A 85 4.09 -16.72 -9.32
N LYS A 86 4.54 -17.95 -9.15
CA LYS A 86 4.62 -18.62 -7.83
C LYS A 86 5.54 -17.88 -6.87
N LYS A 87 6.69 -17.41 -7.34
CA LYS A 87 7.62 -16.60 -6.54
C LYS A 87 6.99 -15.26 -6.12
N TYR A 88 6.25 -14.61 -7.01
CA TYR A 88 5.54 -13.38 -6.72
C TYR A 88 4.48 -13.57 -5.63
N THR A 89 3.62 -14.58 -5.78
CA THR A 89 2.52 -14.84 -4.83
C THR A 89 3.02 -15.38 -3.49
N ALA A 90 4.15 -16.07 -3.46
CA ALA A 90 4.78 -16.58 -2.25
C ALA A 90 5.68 -15.57 -1.54
N ALA A 91 6.00 -14.43 -2.18
CA ALA A 91 6.78 -13.35 -1.56
C ALA A 91 6.08 -12.82 -0.32
N LYS A 92 6.88 -12.41 0.66
CA LYS A 92 6.37 -11.81 1.90
C LYS A 92 6.38 -10.30 1.82
N VAL A 93 5.51 -9.67 2.59
CA VAL A 93 5.37 -8.22 2.71
C VAL A 93 6.71 -7.55 3.00
N LYS A 94 7.52 -8.12 3.88
CA LYS A 94 8.86 -7.59 4.22
C LYS A 94 9.79 -7.44 3.03
N ASP A 95 9.59 -8.24 1.96
CA ASP A 95 10.44 -8.22 0.77
C ASP A 95 10.08 -7.08 -0.20
N ILE A 96 8.87 -6.51 -0.08
CA ILE A 96 8.36 -5.48 -0.99
C ILE A 96 7.97 -4.17 -0.31
N MET A 97 7.75 -4.16 1.01
CA MET A 97 7.30 -2.97 1.74
C MET A 97 8.30 -1.83 1.67
N THR A 98 7.80 -0.61 1.74
CA THR A 98 8.59 0.58 1.98
C THR A 98 8.88 0.67 3.48
N VAL A 99 10.15 0.65 3.87
CA VAL A 99 10.57 0.66 5.29
C VAL A 99 10.61 2.07 5.85
N LYS A 100 11.00 3.06 5.03
CA LYS A 100 11.07 4.46 5.45
C LYS A 100 9.68 5.09 5.33
N VAL A 101 8.88 4.97 6.39
CA VAL A 101 7.49 5.44 6.44
C VAL A 101 7.44 6.85 7.03
N GLU A 102 6.79 7.78 6.30
CA GLU A 102 6.40 9.07 6.87
C GLU A 102 5.17 8.86 7.76
N VAL A 103 5.23 9.36 8.97
CA VAL A 103 4.13 9.30 9.95
C VAL A 103 3.86 10.68 10.53
N VAL A 104 2.69 10.88 11.09
CA VAL A 104 2.32 12.10 11.81
C VAL A 104 1.78 11.79 13.20
N ASP A 105 1.88 12.75 14.10
CA ASP A 105 1.24 12.70 15.40
C ASP A 105 -0.25 13.06 15.29
N GLU A 106 -1.06 12.57 16.23
CA GLU A 106 -2.50 12.84 16.25
C GLU A 106 -2.87 14.32 16.34
N ASN A 107 -1.98 15.15 16.85
CA ASN A 107 -2.17 16.59 16.97
C ASN A 107 -1.55 17.40 15.82
N THR A 108 -1.03 16.73 14.79
CA THR A 108 -0.51 17.40 13.60
C THR A 108 -1.64 18.14 12.87
N PRO A 109 -1.48 19.44 12.57
CA PRO A 109 -2.47 20.21 11.85
C PRO A 109 -2.69 19.69 10.41
N VAL A 110 -3.93 19.76 9.93
CA VAL A 110 -4.31 19.27 8.59
C VAL A 110 -3.50 19.93 7.47
N HIS A 111 -3.16 21.22 7.60
CA HIS A 111 -2.37 21.90 6.58
C HIS A 111 -0.94 21.35 6.48
N GLU A 112 -0.31 20.99 7.61
CA GLU A 112 1.00 20.33 7.60
C GLU A 112 0.93 18.94 6.94
N ILE A 113 -0.16 18.19 7.20
CA ILE A 113 -0.41 16.91 6.54
C ILE A 113 -0.47 17.09 5.02
N ALA A 114 -1.20 18.11 4.56
CA ALA A 114 -1.28 18.43 3.14
C ALA A 114 0.08 18.77 2.53
N GLU A 115 0.89 19.56 3.22
CA GLU A 115 2.26 19.90 2.80
C GLU A 115 3.16 18.67 2.71
N ILE A 116 3.12 17.79 3.72
CA ILE A 116 3.89 16.53 3.71
C ILE A 116 3.49 15.67 2.52
N MET A 117 2.18 15.49 2.30
CA MET A 117 1.68 14.70 1.17
C MET A 117 2.14 15.25 -0.18
N GLN A 118 2.12 16.57 -0.34
CA GLN A 118 2.56 17.24 -1.57
C GLN A 118 4.07 17.11 -1.77
N ASN A 119 4.85 17.43 -0.75
CA ASN A 119 6.32 17.45 -0.84
C ASN A 119 6.92 16.05 -1.01
N LYS A 120 6.34 15.06 -0.33
CA LYS A 120 6.78 13.65 -0.39
C LYS A 120 6.11 12.85 -1.50
N LYS A 121 5.11 13.42 -2.19
CA LYS A 121 4.32 12.77 -3.24
C LYS A 121 3.67 11.47 -2.76
N ILE A 122 3.09 11.53 -1.56
CA ILE A 122 2.39 10.40 -0.93
C ILE A 122 0.92 10.73 -0.71
N ASN A 123 0.08 9.70 -0.68
CA ASN A 123 -1.38 9.84 -0.62
C ASN A 123 -1.98 9.43 0.73
N ARG A 124 -1.15 9.00 1.65
CA ARG A 124 -1.59 8.55 2.99
C ARG A 124 -0.47 8.71 4.00
N LEU A 125 -0.88 8.98 5.23
CA LEU A 125 0.01 9.12 6.37
C LEU A 125 -0.57 8.33 7.54
N PRO A 126 0.15 7.34 8.06
CA PRO A 126 -0.19 6.73 9.32
C PRO A 126 -0.08 7.75 10.45
N VAL A 127 -1.03 7.70 11.37
CA VAL A 127 -1.08 8.54 12.56
C VAL A 127 -0.63 7.70 13.75
N VAL A 128 0.33 8.19 14.51
CA VAL A 128 0.92 7.49 15.65
C VAL A 128 0.76 8.27 16.94
N ARG A 129 0.71 7.52 18.03
CA ARG A 129 0.83 8.01 19.41
C ARG A 129 1.81 7.11 20.13
N ASN A 130 2.88 7.67 20.70
CA ASN A 130 3.94 6.89 21.36
C ASN A 130 4.46 5.74 20.48
N ASN A 131 4.72 6.03 19.19
CA ASN A 131 5.18 5.10 18.16
C ASN A 131 4.20 3.97 17.79
N LYS A 132 2.99 3.98 18.34
CA LYS A 132 1.94 3.01 18.00
C LYS A 132 0.96 3.60 17.01
N LEU A 133 0.55 2.77 16.04
CA LEU A 133 -0.45 3.15 15.05
C LEU A 133 -1.82 3.33 15.72
N ILE A 134 -2.43 4.51 15.53
CA ILE A 134 -3.77 4.82 16.03
C ILE A 134 -4.75 5.22 14.94
N GLY A 135 -4.28 5.53 13.77
CA GLY A 135 -5.12 5.93 12.65
C GLY A 135 -4.35 6.07 11.35
N ILE A 136 -5.08 6.41 10.32
CA ILE A 136 -4.51 6.73 9.00
C ILE A 136 -5.28 7.90 8.40
N VAL A 137 -4.55 8.84 7.79
CA VAL A 137 -5.11 9.96 7.02
C VAL A 137 -4.75 9.77 5.56
N THR A 138 -5.77 9.85 4.70
CA THR A 138 -5.59 9.80 3.25
C THR A 138 -5.74 11.19 2.63
N ARG A 139 -5.27 11.34 1.38
CA ARG A 139 -5.50 12.55 0.60
C ARG A 139 -6.99 12.93 0.54
N ASN A 140 -7.86 11.93 0.44
CA ASN A 140 -9.30 12.16 0.39
C ASN A 140 -9.85 12.74 1.69
N ASP A 141 -9.31 12.34 2.84
CA ASP A 141 -9.71 12.88 4.14
C ASP A 141 -9.32 14.36 4.26
N VAL A 142 -8.12 14.71 3.79
CA VAL A 142 -7.64 16.09 3.73
C VAL A 142 -8.55 16.94 2.82
N LEU A 143 -8.89 16.45 1.64
CA LEU A 143 -9.77 17.17 0.71
C LEU A 143 -11.17 17.39 1.30
N LYS A 144 -11.73 16.37 1.96
CA LYS A 144 -13.02 16.52 2.66
C LYS A 144 -12.97 17.55 3.79
N ALA A 145 -11.86 17.60 4.52
CA ALA A 145 -11.66 18.55 5.60
C ALA A 145 -11.63 20.00 5.07
N ILE A 146 -10.97 20.23 3.94
CA ILE A 146 -10.91 21.55 3.30
C ILE A 146 -12.32 22.03 2.91
N VAL A 147 -13.12 21.15 2.31
CA VAL A 147 -14.51 21.51 1.90
C VAL A 147 -15.39 21.83 3.12
N LYS A 148 -15.27 21.06 4.21
CA LYS A 148 -16.04 21.31 5.44
C LYS A 148 -15.71 22.61 6.13
N ASN A 149 -14.47 23.10 6.02
CA ASN A 149 -14.04 24.35 6.64
C ASN A 149 -14.47 25.61 5.85
N ASN A 150 -14.85 25.45 4.59
CA ASN A 150 -15.29 26.55 3.73
C ASN A 150 -16.83 26.68 3.61
N GLY A 151 -17.54 25.89 4.35
CA GLY A 151 -19.01 25.98 4.50
C GLY A 151 -19.38 26.35 5.93
#